data_86a023dd3b24614e30327ab7789ff642
#
_entry.id   86a023dd3b24614e30327ab7789ff642
#
_cell.length_a   1.000
_cell.length_b   1.000
_cell.length_c   1.000
_cell.angle_alpha   90.00
_cell.angle_beta   90.00
_cell.angle_gamma   90.00
#
_symmetry.space_group_name_H-M   'P 1'
#
loop_
_entity.id
_entity.type
_entity.pdbx_description
1 polymer ?
#
loop_
_entity_poly.entity_id
_entity_poly.type
_entity_poly.pdbx_seq_one_letter_code
_entity_poly.pdbx_strand_id
1 'polypeptide(L)'
;RAGTWLWIIYGLGIGMLLLRNLLEVSKIHHSLACSQRYSLKGVPVYQSEDVGEPCSFFHWIFINPMQYSDKEINEILIHEQTHVREFHSLDIILAQLIILLCWFNPFSWLIRSEIRMNHEYLADKQVVTSGYDKKSYQYHLLGIKHTSLAAANFYNNFSVLPLKKRIKMLNRKRTHNIMVGKYLMFIPVAALLLLFSNCANKKADKVQSDTEKADTIELTAEPE
;
A
#
# COMPACT_ATOMS: atom_id res chain seq x y z
N ARG A 1 9.86 5.50 -35.55
CA ARG A 1 8.42 5.89 -35.39
C ARG A 1 7.66 5.03 -34.34
N ALA A 2 7.90 3.74 -34.21
CA ALA A 2 7.22 2.92 -33.19
C ALA A 2 7.62 3.29 -31.75
N GLY A 3 8.89 3.62 -31.49
CA GLY A 3 9.37 4.00 -30.16
C GLY A 3 8.76 5.31 -29.64
N THR A 4 8.46 6.27 -30.49
CA THR A 4 7.86 7.57 -30.09
C THR A 4 6.43 7.37 -29.53
N TRP A 5 5.63 6.48 -30.12
CA TRP A 5 4.28 6.17 -29.64
C TRP A 5 4.27 5.52 -28.26
N LEU A 6 5.26 4.65 -27.96
CA LEU A 6 5.39 4.04 -26.63
C LEU A 6 5.64 5.08 -25.55
N TRP A 7 6.51 6.06 -25.80
CA TRP A 7 6.76 7.16 -24.86
C TRP A 7 5.54 8.06 -24.66
N ILE A 8 4.76 8.31 -25.72
CA ILE A 8 3.53 9.07 -25.62
C ILE A 8 2.50 8.35 -24.76
N ILE A 9 2.28 7.04 -25.00
CA ILE A 9 1.35 6.22 -24.21
C ILE A 9 1.79 6.18 -22.75
N TYR A 10 3.09 5.99 -22.50
CA TYR A 10 3.64 5.96 -21.14
C TYR A 10 3.44 7.30 -20.42
N GLY A 11 3.72 8.41 -21.09
CA GLY A 11 3.51 9.75 -20.55
C GLY A 11 2.04 10.07 -20.27
N LEU A 12 1.13 9.67 -21.16
CA LEU A 12 -0.32 9.82 -20.95
C LEU A 12 -0.80 9.03 -19.73
N GLY A 13 -0.31 7.80 -19.53
CA GLY A 13 -0.62 6.98 -18.36
C GLY A 13 -0.15 7.64 -17.06
N ILE A 14 1.08 8.15 -17.02
CA ILE A 14 1.59 8.90 -15.87
C ILE A 14 0.75 10.16 -15.63
N GLY A 15 0.46 10.94 -16.67
CA GLY A 15 -0.34 12.17 -16.57
C GLY A 15 -1.73 11.92 -15.98
N MET A 16 -2.42 10.87 -16.44
CA MET A 16 -3.72 10.45 -15.90
C MET A 16 -3.65 10.05 -14.43
N LEU A 17 -2.62 9.29 -14.04
CA LEU A 17 -2.43 8.87 -12.65
C LEU A 17 -2.06 10.05 -11.75
N LEU A 18 -1.23 10.98 -12.22
CA LEU A 18 -0.91 12.21 -11.48
C LEU A 18 -2.15 13.05 -11.25
N LEU A 19 -2.96 13.26 -12.29
CA LEU A 19 -4.22 13.99 -12.17
C LEU A 19 -5.14 13.34 -11.13
N ARG A 20 -5.30 12.02 -11.17
CA ARG A 20 -6.08 11.28 -10.16
C ARG A 20 -5.55 11.50 -8.75
N ASN A 21 -4.23 11.38 -8.55
CA ASN A 21 -3.60 11.57 -7.24
C ASN A 21 -3.79 13.01 -6.73
N LEU A 22 -3.66 14.01 -7.61
CA LEU A 22 -3.91 15.41 -7.25
C LEU A 22 -5.37 15.63 -6.81
N LEU A 23 -6.32 15.00 -7.48
CA LEU A 23 -7.73 15.07 -7.09
C LEU A 23 -7.98 14.39 -5.72
N GLU A 24 -7.33 13.25 -5.43
CA GLU A 24 -7.40 12.58 -4.13
C GLU A 24 -6.82 13.47 -3.01
N VAL A 25 -5.66 14.08 -3.23
CA VAL A 25 -5.03 15.02 -2.28
C VAL A 25 -5.90 16.27 -2.08
N SER A 26 -6.48 16.81 -3.15
CA SER A 26 -7.39 17.97 -3.08
C SER A 26 -8.62 17.67 -2.22
N LYS A 27 -9.19 16.46 -2.32
CA LYS A 27 -10.30 16.04 -1.45
C LYS A 27 -9.90 16.00 0.03
N ILE A 28 -8.72 15.45 0.37
CA ILE A 28 -8.21 15.42 1.73
C ILE A 28 -8.03 16.86 2.25
N HIS A 29 -7.45 17.75 1.45
CA HIS A 29 -7.26 19.14 1.80
C HIS A 29 -8.61 19.86 2.01
N HIS A 30 -9.59 19.60 1.14
CA HIS A 30 -10.94 20.15 1.28
C HIS A 30 -11.61 19.64 2.56
N SER A 31 -11.56 18.33 2.83
CA SER A 31 -12.10 17.75 4.07
C SER A 31 -11.44 18.36 5.30
N LEU A 32 -10.12 18.60 5.28
CA LEU A 32 -9.42 19.24 6.38
C LEU A 32 -9.87 20.70 6.58
N ALA A 33 -10.06 21.45 5.49
CA ALA A 33 -10.50 22.85 5.55
C ALA A 33 -11.94 23.01 6.06
N CYS A 34 -12.82 22.03 5.77
CA CYS A 34 -14.20 22.01 6.21
C CYS A 34 -14.43 21.35 7.58
N SER A 35 -13.40 20.70 8.14
CA SER A 35 -13.52 19.97 9.41
C SER A 35 -13.27 20.87 10.61
N GLN A 36 -13.98 20.62 11.70
CA GLN A 36 -13.71 21.24 12.99
C GLN A 36 -12.75 20.37 13.81
N ARG A 37 -11.67 20.99 14.30
CA ARG A 37 -10.73 20.31 15.19
C ARG A 37 -11.25 20.33 16.62
N TYR A 38 -11.30 19.17 17.25
CA TYR A 38 -11.59 19.04 18.67
C TYR A 38 -10.78 17.93 19.32
N SER A 39 -10.80 17.84 20.64
CA SER A 39 -10.11 16.80 21.39
C SER A 39 -11.10 15.72 21.81
N LEU A 40 -10.90 14.51 21.33
CA LEU A 40 -11.69 13.35 21.71
C LEU A 40 -10.82 12.43 22.60
N LYS A 41 -11.14 12.39 23.90
CA LYS A 41 -10.37 11.62 24.90
C LYS A 41 -8.87 11.93 24.92
N GLY A 42 -8.51 13.20 24.70
CA GLY A 42 -7.11 13.65 24.67
C GLY A 42 -6.42 13.52 23.31
N VAL A 43 -7.11 12.94 22.30
CA VAL A 43 -6.58 12.80 20.94
C VAL A 43 -7.14 13.93 20.06
N PRO A 44 -6.30 14.69 19.35
CA PRO A 44 -6.78 15.67 18.39
C PRO A 44 -7.38 14.97 17.18
N VAL A 45 -8.65 15.23 16.92
CA VAL A 45 -9.41 14.68 15.80
C VAL A 45 -10.11 15.78 15.01
N TYR A 46 -10.47 15.46 13.79
CA TYR A 46 -11.19 16.35 12.89
C TYR A 46 -12.58 15.76 12.62
N GLN A 47 -13.61 16.51 12.98
CA GLN A 47 -14.99 16.12 12.71
C GLN A 47 -15.35 16.57 11.31
N SER A 48 -15.74 15.64 10.47
CA SER A 48 -16.29 15.91 9.15
C SER A 48 -17.56 15.12 8.95
N GLU A 49 -18.62 15.80 8.54
CA GLU A 49 -19.90 15.15 8.20
C GLU A 49 -19.80 14.39 6.87
N ASP A 50 -18.90 14.82 6.00
CA ASP A 50 -18.68 14.23 4.68
C ASP A 50 -17.88 12.91 4.74
N VAL A 51 -17.22 12.60 5.86
CA VAL A 51 -16.46 11.38 6.05
C VAL A 51 -17.37 10.29 6.55
N GLY A 52 -17.75 9.37 5.66
CA GLY A 52 -18.66 8.26 5.98
C GLY A 52 -18.03 7.21 6.91
N GLU A 53 -16.74 6.97 6.82
CA GLU A 53 -15.99 6.04 7.66
C GLU A 53 -14.78 6.74 8.30
N PRO A 54 -14.38 6.37 9.54
CA PRO A 54 -13.18 6.90 10.17
C PRO A 54 -11.97 6.63 9.30
N CYS A 55 -11.06 7.60 9.24
CA CYS A 55 -9.81 7.45 8.50
C CYS A 55 -8.72 8.35 9.07
N SER A 56 -7.47 8.00 8.80
CA SER A 56 -6.33 8.80 9.19
C SER A 56 -5.40 9.06 8.00
N PHE A 57 -4.78 10.25 7.99
CA PHE A 57 -3.78 10.62 7.02
C PHE A 57 -2.66 11.43 7.71
N PHE A 58 -1.43 10.93 7.67
CA PHE A 58 -0.31 11.42 8.48
C PHE A 58 -0.68 11.49 9.96
N HIS A 59 -0.90 12.71 10.49
CA HIS A 59 -1.26 12.99 11.88
C HIS A 59 -2.72 13.43 12.06
N TRP A 60 -3.49 13.51 10.98
CA TRP A 60 -4.90 13.87 11.01
C TRP A 60 -5.77 12.63 11.10
N ILE A 61 -6.65 12.59 12.09
CA ILE A 61 -7.66 11.54 12.28
C ILE A 61 -9.03 12.18 12.04
N PHE A 62 -9.77 11.66 11.08
CA PHE A 62 -11.12 12.12 10.75
C PHE A 62 -12.13 11.13 11.30
N ILE A 63 -13.09 11.61 12.06
CA ILE A 63 -14.17 10.79 12.65
C ILE A 63 -15.43 11.62 12.85
N ASN A 64 -16.60 11.01 12.63
CA ASN A 64 -17.87 11.57 13.07
C ASN A 64 -18.35 10.83 14.33
N PRO A 65 -18.14 11.37 15.54
CA PRO A 65 -18.40 10.66 16.79
C PRO A 65 -19.89 10.42 17.05
N MET A 66 -20.78 11.17 16.40
CA MET A 66 -22.22 10.99 16.55
C MET A 66 -22.73 9.63 16.06
N GLN A 67 -21.94 8.93 15.24
CA GLN A 67 -22.30 7.66 14.64
C GLN A 67 -21.91 6.44 15.48
N TYR A 68 -21.09 6.63 16.53
CA TYR A 68 -20.45 5.54 17.28
C TYR A 68 -20.74 5.65 18.77
N SER A 69 -20.80 4.51 19.44
CA SER A 69 -20.83 4.44 20.91
C SER A 69 -19.46 4.75 21.51
N ASP A 70 -19.39 5.11 22.79
CA ASP A 70 -18.14 5.40 23.50
C ASP A 70 -17.10 4.27 23.44
N LYS A 71 -17.57 3.03 23.40
CA LYS A 71 -16.71 1.86 23.26
C LYS A 71 -16.13 1.76 21.85
N GLU A 72 -16.95 1.91 20.84
CA GLU A 72 -16.55 1.91 19.43
C GLU A 72 -15.57 3.05 19.13
N ILE A 73 -15.82 4.24 19.68
CA ILE A 73 -14.90 5.38 19.57
C ILE A 73 -13.50 5.03 20.08
N ASN A 74 -13.39 4.36 21.22
CA ASN A 74 -12.08 3.96 21.75
C ASN A 74 -11.37 2.97 20.83
N GLU A 75 -12.10 1.97 20.33
CA GLU A 75 -11.57 0.98 19.37
C GLU A 75 -11.08 1.65 18.09
N ILE A 76 -11.88 2.57 17.53
CA ILE A 76 -11.55 3.36 16.35
C ILE A 76 -10.32 4.25 16.61
N LEU A 77 -10.27 4.97 17.73
CA LEU A 77 -9.14 5.84 18.04
C LEU A 77 -7.83 5.06 18.13
N ILE A 78 -7.82 3.89 18.75
CA ILE A 78 -6.62 3.04 18.84
C ILE A 78 -6.22 2.56 17.44
N HIS A 79 -7.19 2.18 16.61
CA HIS A 79 -6.96 1.76 15.23
C HIS A 79 -6.31 2.90 14.42
N GLU A 80 -6.93 4.07 14.38
CA GLU A 80 -6.45 5.23 13.62
C GLU A 80 -5.13 5.79 14.15
N GLN A 81 -4.94 5.82 15.48
CA GLN A 81 -3.67 6.20 16.08
C GLN A 81 -2.53 5.25 15.69
N THR A 82 -2.83 3.98 15.46
CA THR A 82 -1.82 3.03 14.97
C THR A 82 -1.35 3.40 13.58
N HIS A 83 -2.26 3.78 12.67
CA HIS A 83 -1.89 4.26 11.35
C HIS A 83 -1.01 5.52 11.39
N VAL A 84 -1.33 6.44 12.30
CA VAL A 84 -0.53 7.66 12.52
C VAL A 84 0.85 7.31 13.07
N ARG A 85 0.93 6.51 14.13
CA ARG A 85 2.16 6.18 14.84
C ARG A 85 3.14 5.37 14.00
N GLU A 86 2.63 4.42 13.22
CA GLU A 86 3.43 3.55 12.36
C GLU A 86 3.72 4.18 10.97
N PHE A 87 3.31 5.45 10.75
CA PHE A 87 3.53 6.19 9.49
C PHE A 87 3.00 5.47 8.24
N HIS A 88 1.87 4.75 8.36
CA HIS A 88 1.29 4.00 7.26
C HIS A 88 0.99 4.86 6.01
N SER A 89 0.71 6.15 6.19
CA SER A 89 0.52 7.09 5.07
C SER A 89 1.75 7.21 4.18
N LEU A 90 2.97 7.14 4.77
CA LEU A 90 4.21 7.21 4.02
C LEU A 90 4.40 5.97 3.13
N ASP A 91 4.13 4.78 3.67
CA ASP A 91 4.21 3.53 2.90
C ASP A 91 3.26 3.54 1.70
N ILE A 92 2.04 4.07 1.89
CA ILE A 92 1.05 4.20 0.79
C ILE A 92 1.54 5.18 -0.27
N ILE A 93 2.16 6.29 0.12
CA ILE A 93 2.75 7.28 -0.83
C ILE A 93 3.90 6.63 -1.61
N LEU A 94 4.79 5.90 -0.94
CA LEU A 94 5.89 5.19 -1.60
C LEU A 94 5.37 4.14 -2.59
N ALA A 95 4.36 3.35 -2.18
CA ALA A 95 3.72 2.39 -3.08
C ALA A 95 3.04 3.09 -4.27
N GLN A 96 2.48 4.28 -4.06
CA GLN A 96 1.87 5.07 -5.12
C GLN A 96 2.91 5.62 -6.11
N LEU A 97 4.10 6.01 -5.64
CA LEU A 97 5.22 6.41 -6.51
C LEU A 97 5.69 5.23 -7.38
N ILE A 98 5.77 4.03 -6.83
CA ILE A 98 6.10 2.82 -7.60
C ILE A 98 5.05 2.58 -8.69
N ILE A 99 3.76 2.71 -8.36
CA ILE A 99 2.68 2.59 -9.35
C ILE A 99 2.79 3.66 -10.43
N LEU A 100 3.12 4.90 -10.08
CA LEU A 100 3.27 5.98 -11.04
C LEU A 100 4.33 5.67 -12.09
N LEU A 101 5.47 5.10 -11.66
CA LEU A 101 6.58 4.73 -12.55
C LEU A 101 6.32 3.40 -13.31
N CYS A 102 5.66 2.45 -12.66
CA CYS A 102 5.43 1.09 -13.17
C CYS A 102 3.93 0.79 -13.36
N TRP A 103 3.15 1.76 -13.82
CA TRP A 103 1.69 1.66 -13.91
C TRP A 103 1.19 0.51 -14.81
N PHE A 104 1.96 0.18 -15.82
CA PHE A 104 1.70 -0.93 -16.74
C PHE A 104 1.97 -2.32 -16.12
N ASN A 105 2.66 -2.37 -14.96
CA ASN A 105 2.98 -3.62 -14.28
C ASN A 105 1.89 -3.97 -13.25
N PRO A 106 1.13 -5.06 -13.42
CA PRO A 106 0.08 -5.45 -12.49
C PRO A 106 0.61 -5.78 -11.08
N PHE A 107 1.86 -6.22 -10.95
CA PHE A 107 2.46 -6.52 -9.65
C PHE A 107 2.60 -5.28 -8.76
N SER A 108 2.81 -4.08 -9.34
CA SER A 108 2.85 -2.83 -8.57
C SER A 108 1.53 -2.56 -7.84
N TRP A 109 0.40 -2.84 -8.50
CA TRP A 109 -0.94 -2.71 -7.92
C TRP A 109 -1.21 -3.76 -6.85
N LEU A 110 -0.76 -5.00 -7.07
CA LEU A 110 -0.87 -6.07 -6.08
C LEU A 110 -0.07 -5.75 -4.81
N ILE A 111 1.17 -5.30 -4.95
CA ILE A 111 2.03 -4.90 -3.81
C ILE A 111 1.36 -3.80 -2.99
N ARG A 112 0.83 -2.75 -3.62
CA ARG A 112 0.09 -1.69 -2.91
C ARG A 112 -1.11 -2.24 -2.15
N SER A 113 -1.86 -3.17 -2.75
CA SER A 113 -3.00 -3.81 -2.11
C SER A 113 -2.60 -4.61 -0.86
N GLU A 114 -1.51 -5.36 -0.95
CA GLU A 114 -1.02 -6.17 0.18
C GLU A 114 -0.37 -5.30 1.29
N ILE A 115 0.32 -4.19 0.94
CA ILE A 115 0.80 -3.20 1.92
C ILE A 115 -0.38 -2.63 2.70
N ARG A 116 -1.43 -2.15 2.02
CA ARG A 116 -2.64 -1.63 2.67
C ARG A 116 -3.27 -2.68 3.59
N MET A 117 -3.40 -3.91 3.13
CA MET A 117 -3.97 -4.99 3.93
C MET A 117 -3.12 -5.31 5.17
N ASN A 118 -1.79 -5.24 5.05
CA ASN A 118 -0.88 -5.44 6.19
C ASN A 118 -1.03 -4.34 7.24
N HIS A 119 -1.22 -3.09 6.81
CA HIS A 119 -1.50 -1.97 7.72
C HIS A 119 -2.78 -2.21 8.53
N GLU A 120 -3.85 -2.69 7.87
CA GLU A 120 -5.10 -3.06 8.57
C GLU A 120 -4.85 -4.16 9.62
N TYR A 121 -4.04 -5.18 9.28
CA TYR A 121 -3.72 -6.24 10.24
C TYR A 121 -2.94 -5.72 11.46
N LEU A 122 -2.04 -4.76 11.28
CA LEU A 122 -1.27 -4.16 12.38
C LEU A 122 -2.18 -3.31 13.27
N ALA A 123 -3.04 -2.48 12.69
CA ALA A 123 -3.99 -1.65 13.41
C ALA A 123 -5.01 -2.51 14.18
N ASP A 124 -5.62 -3.51 13.54
CA ASP A 124 -6.54 -4.46 14.20
C ASP A 124 -5.88 -5.21 15.35
N LYS A 125 -4.64 -5.68 15.15
CA LYS A 125 -3.88 -6.35 16.20
C LYS A 125 -3.66 -5.42 17.39
N GLN A 126 -3.37 -4.15 17.15
CA GLN A 126 -3.14 -3.18 18.23
C GLN A 126 -4.40 -2.98 19.07
N VAL A 127 -5.59 -2.89 18.48
CA VAL A 127 -6.85 -2.81 19.22
C VAL A 127 -7.02 -3.99 20.17
N VAL A 128 -6.83 -5.23 19.66
CA VAL A 128 -6.96 -6.44 20.49
C VAL A 128 -5.87 -6.52 21.56
N THR A 129 -4.63 -6.14 21.28
CA THR A 129 -3.54 -6.14 22.28
C THR A 129 -3.70 -5.05 23.32
N SER A 130 -4.48 -3.99 23.07
CA SER A 130 -4.84 -2.96 24.03
C SER A 130 -5.94 -3.39 25.02
N GLY A 131 -6.35 -4.67 24.99
CA GLY A 131 -7.27 -5.25 25.98
C GLY A 131 -8.74 -5.24 25.56
N TYR A 132 -9.07 -4.86 24.33
CA TYR A 132 -10.43 -4.93 23.82
C TYR A 132 -10.82 -6.37 23.45
N ASP A 133 -12.09 -6.74 23.74
CA ASP A 133 -12.57 -8.07 23.40
C ASP A 133 -12.59 -8.29 21.90
N LYS A 134 -11.86 -9.30 21.45
CA LYS A 134 -11.67 -9.62 20.04
C LYS A 134 -12.99 -9.89 19.31
N LYS A 135 -13.94 -10.60 19.95
CA LYS A 135 -15.22 -10.92 19.32
C LYS A 135 -16.07 -9.68 19.15
N SER A 136 -16.15 -8.82 20.18
CA SER A 136 -16.85 -7.55 20.13
C SER A 136 -16.28 -6.66 19.02
N TYR A 137 -14.96 -6.56 18.93
CA TYR A 137 -14.30 -5.79 17.87
C TYR A 137 -14.60 -6.34 16.45
N GLN A 138 -14.62 -7.67 16.28
CA GLN A 138 -14.99 -8.29 15.01
C GLN A 138 -16.45 -7.97 14.61
N TYR A 139 -17.40 -7.94 15.56
CA TYR A 139 -18.76 -7.52 15.29
C TYR A 139 -18.85 -6.03 14.91
N HIS A 140 -18.06 -5.17 15.57
CA HIS A 140 -17.94 -3.76 15.20
C HIS A 140 -17.44 -3.61 13.75
N LEU A 141 -16.37 -4.31 13.38
CA LEU A 141 -15.83 -4.31 12.01
C LEU A 141 -16.87 -4.77 10.97
N LEU A 142 -17.76 -5.70 11.33
CA LEU A 142 -18.84 -6.16 10.45
C LEU A 142 -20.00 -5.17 10.37
N GLY A 143 -19.99 -4.07 11.12
CA GLY A 143 -21.11 -3.14 11.21
C GLY A 143 -22.36 -3.74 11.85
N ILE A 144 -22.23 -4.88 12.53
CA ILE A 144 -23.33 -5.54 13.22
C ILE A 144 -23.51 -4.86 14.57
N LYS A 145 -24.38 -3.85 14.60
CA LYS A 145 -24.88 -3.28 15.85
C LYS A 145 -25.77 -4.32 16.51
N HIS A 146 -25.63 -4.51 17.82
CA HIS A 146 -26.33 -5.52 18.63
C HIS A 146 -27.88 -5.48 18.54
N THR A 147 -28.47 -4.60 17.75
CA THR A 147 -29.92 -4.31 17.74
C THR A 147 -30.65 -4.59 16.44
N SER A 148 -30.01 -5.04 15.36
CA SER A 148 -30.82 -5.43 14.18
C SER A 148 -30.15 -6.50 13.33
N LEU A 149 -30.71 -7.70 13.43
CA LEU A 149 -30.46 -8.84 12.53
C LEU A 149 -30.94 -8.58 11.08
N ALA A 150 -31.35 -7.37 10.74
CA ALA A 150 -32.15 -7.10 9.54
C ALA A 150 -31.45 -6.28 8.44
N ALA A 151 -30.19 -5.91 8.59
CA ALA A 151 -29.53 -5.08 7.58
C ALA A 151 -28.14 -5.60 7.18
N ALA A 152 -28.00 -6.91 7.01
CA ALA A 152 -26.90 -7.47 6.22
C ALA A 152 -27.23 -7.27 4.72
N ASN A 153 -27.40 -6.03 4.32
CA ASN A 153 -27.32 -5.69 2.91
C ASN A 153 -25.88 -5.85 2.48
N PHE A 154 -25.55 -7.05 1.98
CA PHE A 154 -24.32 -7.38 1.30
C PHE A 154 -24.22 -6.57 -0.02
N TYR A 155 -24.11 -5.25 0.11
CA TYR A 155 -23.83 -4.39 -1.02
C TYR A 155 -22.33 -4.44 -1.29
N ASN A 156 -22.02 -5.05 -2.42
CA ASN A 156 -20.74 -5.18 -3.10
C ASN A 156 -19.78 -6.25 -2.54
N ASN A 157 -19.76 -7.39 -3.21
CA ASN A 157 -18.84 -8.52 -2.99
C ASN A 157 -17.35 -8.13 -2.93
N PHE A 158 -16.95 -6.97 -3.46
CA PHE A 158 -15.57 -6.48 -3.45
C PHE A 158 -15.15 -5.88 -2.11
N SER A 159 -16.05 -5.28 -1.33
CA SER A 159 -15.73 -4.73 0.00
C SER A 159 -15.67 -5.82 1.08
N VAL A 160 -16.31 -6.96 0.85
CA VAL A 160 -16.34 -8.09 1.81
C VAL A 160 -14.99 -8.83 1.88
N LEU A 161 -14.24 -8.88 0.78
CA LEU A 161 -12.97 -9.62 0.72
C LEU A 161 -11.89 -9.06 1.67
N PRO A 162 -11.63 -7.74 1.72
CA PRO A 162 -10.69 -7.16 2.68
C PRO A 162 -11.11 -7.42 4.13
N LEU A 163 -12.37 -7.21 4.45
CA LEU A 163 -12.92 -7.44 5.79
C LEU A 163 -12.79 -8.91 6.22
N LYS A 164 -13.12 -9.85 5.33
CA LYS A 164 -12.93 -11.29 5.58
C LYS A 164 -11.47 -11.64 5.84
N LYS A 165 -10.52 -11.04 5.12
CA LYS A 165 -9.08 -11.21 5.35
C LYS A 165 -8.68 -10.69 6.73
N ARG A 166 -9.17 -9.52 7.19
CA ARG A 166 -8.93 -8.93 8.51
C ARG A 166 -9.41 -9.85 9.62
N ILE A 167 -10.68 -10.30 9.57
CA ILE A 167 -11.26 -11.22 10.56
C ILE A 167 -10.49 -12.55 10.61
N LYS A 168 -10.14 -13.11 9.44
CA LYS A 168 -9.34 -14.34 9.37
C LYS A 168 -7.96 -14.15 10.03
N MET A 169 -7.33 -12.99 9.81
CA MET A 169 -6.02 -12.70 10.39
C MET A 169 -6.08 -12.52 11.91
N LEU A 170 -7.10 -11.83 12.43
CA LEU A 170 -7.35 -11.71 13.87
C LEU A 170 -7.52 -13.07 14.57
N ASN A 171 -8.08 -14.07 13.86
CA ASN A 171 -8.28 -15.43 14.38
C ASN A 171 -7.09 -16.37 14.17
N ARG A 172 -6.05 -15.91 13.42
CA ARG A 172 -4.88 -16.74 13.14
C ARG A 172 -3.97 -16.83 14.37
N LYS A 173 -3.52 -18.04 14.68
CA LYS A 173 -2.48 -18.26 15.71
C LYS A 173 -1.16 -17.61 15.27
N ARG A 174 -0.42 -17.09 16.24
CA ARG A 174 0.90 -16.49 15.99
C ARG A 174 1.83 -17.50 15.31
N THR A 175 2.41 -17.15 14.19
CA THR A 175 3.37 -17.98 13.46
C THR A 175 4.67 -18.07 14.27
N HIS A 176 5.26 -19.25 14.36
CA HIS A 176 6.53 -19.45 15.05
C HIS A 176 7.67 -18.73 14.31
N ASN A 177 8.60 -18.11 15.05
CA ASN A 177 9.69 -17.30 14.48
C ASN A 177 10.60 -18.07 13.51
N ILE A 178 10.70 -19.40 13.66
CA ILE A 178 11.47 -20.27 12.74
C ILE A 178 11.00 -20.11 11.29
N MET A 179 9.74 -19.81 11.05
CA MET A 179 9.25 -19.60 9.68
C MET A 179 9.80 -18.33 8.99
N VAL A 180 10.42 -17.43 9.74
CA VAL A 180 11.15 -16.28 9.17
C VAL A 180 12.37 -16.77 8.37
N GLY A 181 12.96 -17.88 8.77
CA GLY A 181 14.12 -18.51 8.09
C GLY A 181 13.84 -18.87 6.62
N LYS A 182 12.58 -19.10 6.23
CA LYS A 182 12.24 -19.33 4.81
C LYS A 182 12.61 -18.15 3.88
N TYR A 183 12.59 -16.93 4.41
CA TYR A 183 12.98 -15.74 3.65
C TYR A 183 14.49 -15.67 3.40
N LEU A 184 15.29 -16.35 4.23
CA LEU A 184 16.74 -16.49 4.00
C LEU A 184 17.05 -17.22 2.69
N MET A 185 16.16 -18.07 2.20
CA MET A 185 16.33 -18.75 0.92
C MET A 185 16.30 -17.82 -0.30
N PHE A 186 15.74 -16.60 -0.16
CA PHE A 186 15.77 -15.61 -1.24
C PHE A 186 17.17 -15.01 -1.45
N ILE A 187 18.02 -14.99 -0.43
CA ILE A 187 19.39 -14.44 -0.52
C ILE A 187 20.25 -15.18 -1.54
N PRO A 188 20.36 -16.54 -1.50
CA PRO A 188 21.14 -17.26 -2.52
C PRO A 188 20.54 -17.14 -3.92
N VAL A 189 19.22 -17.07 -4.07
CA VAL A 189 18.59 -16.85 -5.37
C VAL A 189 18.92 -15.47 -5.92
N ALA A 190 18.83 -14.43 -5.11
CA ALA A 190 19.24 -13.07 -5.50
C ALA A 190 20.72 -13.00 -5.86
N ALA A 191 21.60 -13.64 -5.08
CA ALA A 191 23.03 -13.72 -5.36
C ALA A 191 23.32 -14.42 -6.69
N LEU A 192 22.65 -15.54 -6.96
CA LEU A 192 22.74 -16.25 -8.25
C LEU A 192 22.31 -15.36 -9.42
N LEU A 193 21.19 -14.65 -9.30
CA LEU A 193 20.71 -13.75 -10.35
C LEU A 193 21.71 -12.61 -10.62
N LEU A 194 22.32 -12.05 -9.58
CA LEU A 194 23.37 -11.02 -9.72
C LEU A 194 24.64 -11.58 -10.39
N LEU A 195 25.05 -12.80 -10.06
CA LEU A 195 26.17 -13.46 -10.69
C LEU A 195 25.93 -13.73 -12.19
N PHE A 196 24.75 -14.21 -12.54
CA PHE A 196 24.38 -14.43 -13.95
C PHE A 196 24.29 -13.13 -14.73
N SER A 197 23.73 -12.05 -14.13
CA SER A 197 23.69 -10.72 -14.73
C SER A 197 25.10 -10.17 -15.01
N ASN A 198 26.03 -10.35 -14.08
CA ASN A 198 27.42 -9.91 -14.24
C ASN A 198 28.19 -10.72 -15.31
N CYS A 199 27.89 -12.03 -15.44
CA CYS A 199 28.46 -12.85 -16.49
C CYS A 199 27.94 -12.47 -17.90
N ALA A 200 26.69 -12.06 -18.00
CA ALA A 200 26.10 -11.59 -19.27
C ALA A 200 26.74 -10.29 -19.74
N ASN A 201 26.94 -9.32 -18.83
CA ASN A 201 27.62 -8.05 -19.14
C ASN A 201 29.08 -8.26 -19.60
N LYS A 202 29.85 -9.11 -18.92
CA LYS A 202 31.24 -9.40 -19.34
C LYS A 202 31.36 -10.03 -20.73
N LYS A 203 30.32 -10.82 -21.15
CA LYS A 203 30.28 -11.37 -22.51
C LYS A 203 29.97 -10.29 -23.55
N ALA A 204 29.08 -9.36 -23.24
CA ALA A 204 28.72 -8.24 -24.11
C ALA A 204 29.94 -7.31 -24.35
N ASP A 205 30.66 -6.94 -23.29
CA ASP A 205 31.86 -6.10 -23.36
C ASP A 205 32.97 -6.76 -24.18
N LYS A 206 33.13 -8.09 -24.05
CA LYS A 206 34.16 -8.83 -24.81
C LYS A 206 33.83 -8.91 -26.29
N VAL A 207 32.58 -9.13 -26.66
CA VAL A 207 32.15 -9.14 -28.06
C VAL A 207 32.34 -7.75 -28.68
N GLN A 208 32.06 -6.69 -27.95
CA GLN A 208 32.19 -5.32 -28.42
C GLN A 208 33.66 -4.93 -28.63
N SER A 209 34.59 -5.36 -27.74
CA SER A 209 36.03 -5.13 -27.87
C SER A 209 36.65 -5.94 -29.01
N ASP A 210 36.15 -7.12 -29.29
CA ASP A 210 36.64 -7.96 -30.40
C ASP A 210 36.18 -7.44 -31.78
N THR A 211 34.95 -6.86 -31.83
CA THR A 211 34.43 -6.20 -33.04
C THR A 211 35.22 -4.92 -33.37
N GLU A 212 35.48 -4.09 -32.34
CA GLU A 212 36.25 -2.84 -32.53
C GLU A 212 37.71 -3.09 -32.98
N LYS A 213 38.32 -4.18 -32.50
CA LYS A 213 39.65 -4.62 -32.98
C LYS A 213 39.63 -5.14 -34.42
N ALA A 214 38.59 -5.84 -34.83
CA ALA A 214 38.42 -6.32 -36.19
C ALA A 214 38.30 -5.15 -37.19
N ASP A 215 37.44 -4.18 -36.88
CA ASP A 215 37.23 -2.97 -37.70
C ASP A 215 38.52 -2.14 -37.80
N THR A 216 39.33 -2.06 -36.74
CA THR A 216 40.60 -1.33 -36.75
C THR A 216 41.67 -2.01 -37.64
N ILE A 217 41.66 -3.35 -37.74
CA ILE A 217 42.60 -4.12 -38.57
C ILE A 217 42.20 -3.99 -40.06
N GLU A 218 40.93 -3.93 -40.38
CA GLU A 218 40.43 -3.76 -41.74
C GLU A 218 40.76 -2.38 -42.31
N LEU A 219 40.69 -1.33 -41.48
CA LEU A 219 41.05 0.05 -41.85
C LEU A 219 42.57 0.28 -42.10
N THR A 220 43.41 -0.60 -41.54
CA THR A 220 44.89 -0.51 -41.72
C THR A 220 45.41 -1.38 -42.85
N ALA A 221 44.55 -2.16 -43.53
CA ALA A 221 44.92 -3.10 -44.60
C ALA A 221 44.60 -2.64 -46.02
N GLU A 222 44.28 -1.34 -46.27
CA GLU A 222 44.20 -0.82 -47.65
C GLU A 222 45.61 -0.67 -48.23
N PRO A 223 45.92 -1.35 -49.34
CA PRO A 223 47.22 -1.25 -50.00
C PRO A 223 47.29 0.04 -50.86
N GLU A 224 48.51 0.63 -50.87
CA GLU A 224 48.91 1.68 -51.83
C GLU A 224 48.79 1.27 -53.28
#